data_bc8013c51c2e52d1e108bd040752cce1
#
_entry.id   bc8013c51c2e52d1e108bd040752cce1
#
_cell.length_a   1.000
_cell.length_b   1.000
_cell.length_c   1.000
_cell.angle_alpha   90.00
_cell.angle_beta   90.00
_cell.angle_gamma   90.00
#
_symmetry.space_group_name_H-M   'P 1'
#
loop_
_entity.id
_entity.type
_entity.pdbx_description
1 polymer ?
#
loop_
_entity_poly.entity_id
_entity_poly.type
_entity_poly.pdbx_seq_one_letter_code
_entity_poly.pdbx_strand_id
1 'polypeptide(L)'
;MKPLYDKICEYVAKNPARFHMPAHFGTGENPLFSSAKYDVTELDFSDNLQNPTGAILESEKECAKTYGAKNCFYLTSGSTTGVFIAMSAIRNRTDEIIVARSSHKSVYAAARTLGFKVRYIPSSFDKNGIPLPVTEKDVETALEQYPSAGACVITSPNYFGMTADAKSISALVKKRGKILFVDEAHGAHFPFSKRFEKGFSGFSDITVTSFHKTLPVYSGGAALFCNNDTLTDELLRLRADLHTTSPCYLTLASMDYSIDERRISGEEKYENLFEKVNLLKEKLPGKIIENNDFTRLVVRCGDRGFSALIR
;
A
#
# COMPACT_ATOMS: atom_id res chain seq x y z
N MET A 1 1.84 18.10 8.10
CA MET A 1 1.75 17.92 9.57
C MET A 1 2.13 16.49 9.90
N LYS A 2 2.80 16.27 11.00
CA LYS A 2 3.25 14.97 11.51
C LYS A 2 2.71 14.77 12.94
N PRO A 3 1.40 14.70 13.12
CA PRO A 3 0.79 14.81 14.44
C PRO A 3 1.25 13.73 15.41
N LEU A 4 1.42 12.50 14.97
CA LEU A 4 1.91 11.41 15.82
C LEU A 4 3.42 11.52 16.07
N TYR A 5 4.22 11.73 15.03
CA TYR A 5 5.67 11.85 15.14
C TYR A 5 6.08 12.99 16.06
N ASP A 6 5.46 14.17 15.88
CA ASP A 6 5.77 15.35 16.69
C ASP A 6 5.44 15.11 18.18
N LYS A 7 4.30 14.50 18.50
CA LYS A 7 3.92 14.15 19.90
C LYS A 7 4.86 13.12 20.52
N ILE A 8 5.32 12.13 19.77
CA ILE A 8 6.32 11.18 20.27
C ILE A 8 7.65 11.89 20.53
N CYS A 9 8.10 12.79 19.67
CA CYS A 9 9.31 13.58 19.88
C CYS A 9 9.21 14.49 21.11
N GLU A 10 8.07 15.16 21.32
CA GLU A 10 7.81 15.97 22.52
C GLU A 10 7.88 15.13 23.81
N TYR A 11 7.30 13.92 23.79
CA TYR A 11 7.37 13.00 24.90
C TYR A 11 8.82 12.58 25.20
N VAL A 12 9.58 12.19 24.17
CA VAL A 12 10.99 11.80 24.31
C VAL A 12 11.86 12.95 24.85
N ALA A 13 11.59 14.18 24.38
CA ALA A 13 12.34 15.37 24.83
C ALA A 13 12.18 15.68 26.34
N LYS A 14 11.05 15.29 26.93
CA LYS A 14 10.79 15.42 28.36
C LYS A 14 11.56 14.40 29.22
N ASN A 15 12.17 13.38 28.58
CA ASN A 15 12.91 12.29 29.25
C ASN A 15 12.17 11.69 30.47
N PRO A 16 10.90 11.24 30.31
CA PRO A 16 10.08 10.80 31.43
C PRO A 16 10.52 9.44 31.96
N ALA A 17 10.28 9.18 33.24
CA ALA A 17 10.32 7.83 33.79
C ALA A 17 9.19 7.01 33.15
N ARG A 18 9.52 5.85 32.59
CA ARG A 18 8.57 5.02 31.83
C ARG A 18 8.09 3.83 32.65
N PHE A 19 6.79 3.72 32.85
CA PHE A 19 6.11 2.62 33.53
C PHE A 19 5.12 1.90 32.61
N HIS A 20 5.30 2.07 31.29
CA HIS A 20 4.47 1.50 30.24
C HIS A 20 5.27 0.56 29.34
N MET A 21 4.57 -0.26 28.57
CA MET A 21 5.17 -1.09 27.50
C MET A 21 5.80 -0.20 26.40
N PRO A 22 6.76 -0.68 25.61
CA PRO A 22 7.43 -1.98 25.73
C PRO A 22 8.41 -2.08 26.91
N ALA A 23 8.73 -3.33 27.32
CA ALA A 23 9.53 -3.62 28.50
C ALA A 23 11.02 -3.18 28.44
N HIS A 24 11.50 -2.69 27.32
CA HIS A 24 12.82 -2.02 27.23
C HIS A 24 12.81 -0.60 27.82
N PHE A 25 11.64 -0.05 28.16
CA PHE A 25 11.44 1.26 28.80
C PHE A 25 12.16 2.44 28.13
N GLY A 26 12.36 2.35 26.79
CA GLY A 26 13.06 3.38 26.00
C GLY A 26 14.58 3.41 26.22
N THR A 27 15.13 2.42 26.92
CA THR A 27 16.56 2.27 27.21
C THR A 27 17.04 0.90 26.76
N GLY A 28 18.35 0.67 26.76
CA GLY A 28 18.95 -0.61 26.50
C GLY A 28 20.39 -0.49 26.05
N GLU A 29 21.24 -1.42 26.51
CA GLU A 29 22.65 -1.50 26.12
C GLU A 29 22.84 -2.08 24.70
N ASN A 30 21.78 -2.70 24.13
CA ASN A 30 21.85 -3.26 22.80
C ASN A 30 21.89 -2.13 21.75
N PRO A 31 22.91 -2.07 20.87
CA PRO A 31 23.01 -1.08 19.79
C PRO A 31 21.77 -0.99 18.88
N LEU A 32 21.00 -2.06 18.78
CA LEU A 32 19.75 -2.08 18.02
C LEU A 32 18.63 -1.23 18.66
N PHE A 33 18.77 -0.88 19.94
CA PHE A 33 17.78 -0.09 20.68
C PHE A 33 18.03 1.42 20.64
N SER A 34 18.85 1.91 19.71
CA SER A 34 19.06 3.36 19.55
C SER A 34 17.76 4.14 19.33
N SER A 35 16.74 3.50 18.71
CA SER A 35 15.40 4.06 18.48
C SER A 35 14.38 3.74 19.58
N ALA A 36 14.75 2.94 20.59
CA ALA A 36 13.80 2.44 21.61
C ALA A 36 13.10 3.57 22.37
N LYS A 37 13.74 4.73 22.50
CA LYS A 37 13.13 5.92 23.11
C LYS A 37 11.88 6.43 22.38
N TYR A 38 11.69 6.09 21.10
CA TYR A 38 10.52 6.45 20.29
C TYR A 38 9.50 5.31 20.20
N ASP A 39 9.83 4.11 20.68
CA ASP A 39 8.90 3.00 20.74
C ASP A 39 8.07 3.11 22.01
N VAL A 40 6.79 3.37 21.82
CA VAL A 40 5.82 3.62 22.89
C VAL A 40 4.62 2.68 22.70
N THR A 41 3.62 2.80 23.56
CA THR A 41 2.35 2.07 23.45
C THR A 41 1.19 3.06 23.34
N GLU A 42 -0.04 2.59 23.53
CA GLU A 42 -1.27 3.38 23.58
C GLU A 42 -1.31 4.24 24.84
N LEU A 43 -0.90 5.48 24.71
CA LEU A 43 -0.93 6.51 25.74
C LEU A 43 -1.82 7.67 25.27
N ASP A 44 -2.25 8.53 26.17
CA ASP A 44 -3.14 9.66 25.83
C ASP A 44 -2.61 10.52 24.68
N PHE A 45 -1.29 10.68 24.58
CA PHE A 45 -0.66 11.48 23.52
C PHE A 45 -0.42 10.69 22.23
N SER A 46 -0.24 9.37 22.29
CA SER A 46 0.12 8.52 21.14
C SER A 46 -1.08 7.87 20.48
N ASP A 47 -2.28 7.99 21.07
CA ASP A 47 -3.53 7.45 20.56
C ASP A 47 -3.57 5.89 20.50
N ASN A 48 -4.68 5.31 20.09
CA ASN A 48 -4.88 3.88 19.95
C ASN A 48 -5.22 3.52 18.49
N LEU A 49 -4.37 2.72 17.84
CA LEU A 49 -4.58 2.36 16.43
C LEU A 49 -5.90 1.60 16.18
N GLN A 50 -6.40 0.85 17.15
CA GLN A 50 -7.63 0.08 16.94
C GLN A 50 -8.89 0.93 16.99
N ASN A 51 -8.85 2.06 17.70
CA ASN A 51 -9.94 3.05 17.76
C ASN A 51 -9.34 4.46 17.84
N PRO A 52 -8.76 4.98 16.77
CA PRO A 52 -8.04 6.25 16.81
C PRO A 52 -9.00 7.43 16.97
N THR A 53 -8.68 8.32 17.90
CA THR A 53 -9.45 9.54 18.20
C THR A 53 -8.58 10.78 18.27
N GLY A 54 -7.26 10.64 18.25
CA GLY A 54 -6.26 11.68 18.44
C GLY A 54 -5.23 11.72 17.30
N ALA A 55 -3.96 11.60 17.66
CA ALA A 55 -2.84 11.81 16.75
C ALA A 55 -2.78 10.83 15.58
N ILE A 56 -3.18 9.56 15.78
CA ILE A 56 -3.25 8.57 14.70
C ILE A 56 -4.37 8.96 13.74
N LEU A 57 -5.55 9.31 14.24
CA LEU A 57 -6.67 9.73 13.40
C LEU A 57 -6.32 10.98 12.58
N GLU A 58 -5.64 11.95 13.17
CA GLU A 58 -5.19 13.15 12.46
C GLU A 58 -4.19 12.80 11.36
N SER A 59 -3.24 11.91 11.63
CA SER A 59 -2.27 11.42 10.66
C SER A 59 -2.95 10.63 9.53
N GLU A 60 -3.90 9.74 9.84
CA GLU A 60 -4.69 9.00 8.86
C GLU A 60 -5.49 9.95 7.94
N LYS A 61 -6.08 11.02 8.48
CA LYS A 61 -6.80 12.05 7.67
C LYS A 61 -5.86 12.80 6.72
N GLU A 62 -4.68 13.22 7.19
CA GLU A 62 -3.69 13.88 6.32
C GLU A 62 -3.15 12.93 5.25
N CYS A 63 -2.96 11.66 5.58
CA CYS A 63 -2.60 10.62 4.62
C CYS A 63 -3.71 10.44 3.58
N ALA A 64 -4.97 10.25 3.99
CA ALA A 64 -6.10 10.11 3.07
C ALA A 64 -6.17 11.28 2.09
N LYS A 65 -6.03 12.51 2.58
CA LYS A 65 -5.99 13.72 1.76
C LYS A 65 -4.84 13.70 0.74
N THR A 66 -3.65 13.27 1.15
CA THR A 66 -2.47 13.18 0.27
C THR A 66 -2.69 12.20 -0.87
N TYR A 67 -3.37 11.08 -0.60
CA TYR A 67 -3.67 10.05 -1.58
C TYR A 67 -4.99 10.26 -2.34
N GLY A 68 -5.72 11.33 -2.04
CA GLY A 68 -7.00 11.64 -2.67
C GLY A 68 -8.14 10.70 -2.28
N ALA A 69 -7.97 9.97 -1.17
CA ALA A 69 -8.96 9.04 -0.63
C ALA A 69 -9.86 9.70 0.41
N LYS A 70 -11.04 9.13 0.66
CA LYS A 70 -11.94 9.59 1.74
C LYS A 70 -11.42 9.18 3.12
N ASN A 71 -10.96 7.95 3.25
CA ASN A 71 -10.49 7.36 4.50
C ASN A 71 -9.16 6.63 4.29
N CYS A 72 -8.34 6.63 5.34
CA CYS A 72 -7.10 5.87 5.44
C CYS A 72 -7.08 5.13 6.77
N PHE A 73 -6.58 3.89 6.76
CA PHE A 73 -6.42 3.05 7.93
C PHE A 73 -4.99 2.51 7.95
N TYR A 74 -4.18 2.97 8.87
CA TYR A 74 -2.79 2.52 9.01
C TYR A 74 -2.68 1.07 9.47
N LEU A 75 -1.63 0.41 9.01
CA LEU A 75 -1.27 -0.97 9.34
C LEU A 75 0.23 -1.06 9.61
N THR A 76 0.61 -1.78 10.66
CA THR A 76 2.04 -2.02 11.02
C THR A 76 2.48 -3.45 10.74
N SER A 77 1.60 -4.30 10.26
CA SER A 77 1.85 -5.71 9.92
C SER A 77 1.83 -6.00 8.42
N GLY A 78 2.02 -4.95 7.61
CA GLY A 78 2.14 -5.03 6.15
C GLY A 78 0.81 -5.11 5.40
N SER A 79 0.89 -4.91 4.08
CA SER A 79 -0.28 -4.98 3.19
C SER A 79 -0.96 -6.36 3.15
N THR A 80 -0.28 -7.44 3.54
CA THR A 80 -0.91 -8.76 3.65
C THR A 80 -2.08 -8.73 4.63
N THR A 81 -1.93 -8.10 5.79
CA THR A 81 -3.02 -7.89 6.75
C THR A 81 -4.14 -7.05 6.14
N GLY A 82 -3.78 -5.97 5.41
CA GLY A 82 -4.75 -5.14 4.69
C GLY A 82 -5.54 -5.92 3.64
N VAL A 83 -4.89 -6.83 2.90
CA VAL A 83 -5.57 -7.74 1.97
C VAL A 83 -6.59 -8.61 2.69
N PHE A 84 -6.24 -9.20 3.84
CA PHE A 84 -7.19 -10.01 4.61
C PHE A 84 -8.35 -9.18 5.15
N ILE A 85 -8.11 -7.97 5.66
CA ILE A 85 -9.15 -7.04 6.11
C ILE A 85 -10.10 -6.68 4.96
N ALA A 86 -9.57 -6.24 3.82
CA ALA A 86 -10.35 -5.87 2.65
C ALA A 86 -11.19 -7.04 2.12
N MET A 87 -10.55 -8.22 1.99
CA MET A 87 -11.22 -9.42 1.51
C MET A 87 -12.29 -9.92 2.50
N SER A 88 -12.11 -9.74 3.81
CA SER A 88 -13.13 -10.06 4.81
C SER A 88 -14.34 -9.15 4.67
N ALA A 89 -14.15 -7.84 4.48
CA ALA A 89 -15.25 -6.91 4.22
C ALA A 89 -16.01 -7.26 2.93
N ILE A 90 -15.29 -7.65 1.87
CA ILE A 90 -15.89 -8.12 0.61
C ILE A 90 -16.67 -9.42 0.84
N ARG A 91 -16.16 -10.36 1.65
CA ARG A 91 -16.79 -11.64 1.90
C ARG A 91 -18.17 -11.50 2.55
N ASN A 92 -18.36 -10.49 3.36
CA ASN A 92 -19.66 -10.17 3.96
C ASN A 92 -20.69 -9.62 2.95
N ARG A 93 -20.28 -9.32 1.70
CA ARG A 93 -21.15 -8.81 0.63
C ARG A 93 -21.37 -9.82 -0.49
N THR A 94 -20.38 -10.68 -0.75
CA THR A 94 -20.41 -11.65 -1.84
C THR A 94 -19.52 -12.85 -1.53
N ASP A 95 -19.86 -13.99 -2.10
CA ASP A 95 -19.05 -15.21 -2.05
C ASP A 95 -18.29 -15.46 -3.36
N GLU A 96 -18.58 -14.70 -4.43
CA GLU A 96 -17.94 -14.86 -5.74
C GLU A 96 -17.21 -13.55 -6.14
N ILE A 97 -15.93 -13.68 -6.50
CA ILE A 97 -15.05 -12.57 -6.90
C ILE A 97 -14.30 -12.87 -8.19
N ILE A 98 -13.98 -11.80 -8.92
CA ILE A 98 -13.06 -11.84 -10.07
C ILE A 98 -11.69 -11.36 -9.60
N VAL A 99 -10.63 -12.14 -9.88
CA VAL A 99 -9.25 -11.84 -9.46
C VAL A 99 -8.33 -11.81 -10.69
N ALA A 100 -7.53 -10.76 -10.83
CA ALA A 100 -6.47 -10.73 -11.83
C ALA A 100 -5.45 -11.85 -11.57
N ARG A 101 -5.13 -12.66 -12.57
CA ARG A 101 -4.27 -13.84 -12.41
C ARG A 101 -2.85 -13.50 -11.94
N SER A 102 -2.38 -12.28 -12.19
CA SER A 102 -1.10 -11.74 -11.74
C SER A 102 -1.11 -11.20 -10.30
N SER A 103 -2.20 -11.35 -9.54
CA SER A 103 -2.29 -10.87 -8.17
C SER A 103 -1.29 -11.55 -7.23
N HIS A 104 -0.93 -10.83 -6.17
CA HIS A 104 0.00 -11.33 -5.15
C HIS A 104 -0.59 -12.54 -4.39
N LYS A 105 0.30 -13.42 -3.90
CA LYS A 105 -0.08 -14.63 -3.16
C LYS A 105 -1.02 -14.39 -1.96
N SER A 106 -0.98 -13.23 -1.34
CA SER A 106 -1.87 -12.86 -0.22
C SER A 106 -3.34 -12.80 -0.63
N VAL A 107 -3.65 -12.36 -1.86
CA VAL A 107 -5.02 -12.35 -2.39
C VAL A 107 -5.55 -13.78 -2.51
N TYR A 108 -4.73 -14.70 -3.04
CA TYR A 108 -5.11 -16.12 -3.13
C TYR A 108 -5.23 -16.80 -1.78
N ALA A 109 -4.34 -16.45 -0.83
CA ALA A 109 -4.40 -16.95 0.53
C ALA A 109 -5.69 -16.50 1.21
N ALA A 110 -6.02 -15.20 1.14
CA ALA A 110 -7.25 -14.64 1.69
C ALA A 110 -8.49 -15.26 1.02
N ALA A 111 -8.51 -15.36 -0.31
CA ALA A 111 -9.63 -15.97 -1.03
C ALA A 111 -9.89 -17.42 -0.60
N ARG A 112 -8.84 -18.22 -0.45
CA ARG A 112 -8.93 -19.61 0.02
C ARG A 112 -9.40 -19.69 1.49
N THR A 113 -8.80 -18.88 2.37
CA THR A 113 -9.11 -18.89 3.80
C THR A 113 -10.55 -18.46 4.06
N LEU A 114 -11.05 -17.48 3.30
CA LEU A 114 -12.39 -16.94 3.42
C LEU A 114 -13.44 -17.71 2.59
N GLY A 115 -13.05 -18.74 1.83
CA GLY A 115 -13.97 -19.58 1.08
C GLY A 115 -14.63 -18.90 -0.11
N PHE A 116 -13.89 -18.03 -0.83
CA PHE A 116 -14.39 -17.40 -2.05
C PHE A 116 -14.45 -18.36 -3.23
N LYS A 117 -15.47 -18.24 -4.04
CA LYS A 117 -15.52 -18.72 -5.41
C LYS A 117 -14.79 -17.72 -6.30
N VAL A 118 -13.63 -18.12 -6.83
CA VAL A 118 -12.75 -17.23 -7.59
C VAL A 118 -12.92 -17.43 -9.07
N ARG A 119 -13.14 -16.33 -9.79
CA ARG A 119 -13.05 -16.20 -11.25
C ARG A 119 -11.80 -15.42 -11.61
N TYR A 120 -11.30 -15.58 -12.82
CA TYR A 120 -10.01 -15.00 -13.18
C TYR A 120 -10.10 -14.09 -14.39
N ILE A 121 -9.36 -12.96 -14.31
CA ILE A 121 -8.91 -12.23 -15.48
C ILE A 121 -7.57 -12.87 -15.89
N PRO A 122 -7.42 -13.44 -17.09
CA PRO A 122 -6.17 -14.02 -17.58
C PRO A 122 -5.06 -12.96 -17.62
N SER A 123 -3.81 -13.38 -17.40
CA SER A 123 -2.64 -12.50 -17.60
C SER A 123 -2.28 -12.47 -19.08
N SER A 124 -2.10 -11.26 -19.61
CA SER A 124 -1.44 -11.02 -20.89
C SER A 124 0.05 -10.76 -20.66
N PHE A 125 0.90 -11.06 -21.63
CA PHE A 125 2.34 -10.91 -21.55
C PHE A 125 2.88 -10.13 -22.75
N ASP A 126 3.94 -9.36 -22.52
CA ASP A 126 4.68 -8.75 -23.61
C ASP A 126 5.58 -9.79 -24.33
N LYS A 127 6.27 -9.36 -25.38
CA LYS A 127 7.22 -10.21 -26.13
C LYS A 127 8.42 -10.72 -25.31
N ASN A 128 8.64 -10.18 -24.12
CA ASN A 128 9.71 -10.56 -23.19
C ASN A 128 9.20 -11.48 -22.07
N GLY A 129 7.92 -11.86 -22.09
CA GLY A 129 7.28 -12.67 -21.04
C GLY A 129 6.95 -11.86 -19.76
N ILE A 130 6.92 -10.54 -19.84
CA ILE A 130 6.55 -9.70 -18.70
C ILE A 130 5.03 -9.54 -18.65
N PRO A 131 4.40 -9.78 -17.50
CA PRO A 131 2.97 -9.58 -17.34
C PRO A 131 2.57 -8.12 -17.62
N LEU A 132 1.62 -7.93 -18.52
CA LEU A 132 1.02 -6.64 -18.80
C LEU A 132 0.00 -6.27 -17.71
N PRO A 133 -0.27 -4.98 -17.48
CA PRO A 133 -1.34 -4.56 -16.58
C PRO A 133 -2.70 -5.00 -17.10
N VAL A 134 -3.65 -5.16 -16.19
CA VAL A 134 -5.05 -5.39 -16.54
C VAL A 134 -5.62 -4.16 -17.23
N THR A 135 -6.32 -4.35 -18.35
CA THR A 135 -6.98 -3.28 -19.08
C THR A 135 -8.46 -3.15 -18.68
N GLU A 136 -9.08 -2.00 -18.98
CA GLU A 136 -10.53 -1.81 -18.83
C GLU A 136 -11.33 -2.90 -19.56
N LYS A 137 -10.91 -3.25 -20.80
CA LYS A 137 -11.55 -4.29 -21.60
C LYS A 137 -11.46 -5.67 -20.97
N ASP A 138 -10.34 -6.01 -20.33
CA ASP A 138 -10.19 -7.29 -19.62
C ASP A 138 -11.17 -7.38 -18.44
N VAL A 139 -11.32 -6.28 -17.70
CA VAL A 139 -12.27 -6.17 -16.57
C VAL A 139 -13.71 -6.25 -17.10
N GLU A 140 -14.04 -5.53 -18.16
CA GLU A 140 -15.38 -5.56 -18.77
C GLU A 140 -15.77 -6.96 -19.21
N THR A 141 -14.90 -7.62 -19.97
CA THR A 141 -15.09 -9.00 -20.44
C THR A 141 -15.34 -9.95 -19.27
N ALA A 142 -14.55 -9.83 -18.20
CA ALA A 142 -14.70 -10.69 -17.03
C ALA A 142 -16.01 -10.43 -16.28
N LEU A 143 -16.43 -9.15 -16.15
CA LEU A 143 -17.70 -8.79 -15.51
C LEU A 143 -18.92 -9.27 -16.32
N GLU A 144 -18.81 -9.29 -17.65
CA GLU A 144 -19.85 -9.85 -18.52
C GLU A 144 -19.93 -11.37 -18.44
N GLN A 145 -18.78 -12.03 -18.37
CA GLN A 145 -18.69 -13.49 -18.26
C GLN A 145 -19.14 -14.01 -16.89
N TYR A 146 -18.93 -13.22 -15.82
CA TYR A 146 -19.22 -13.60 -14.44
C TYR A 146 -20.11 -12.57 -13.74
N PRO A 147 -21.35 -12.38 -14.17
CA PRO A 147 -22.22 -11.32 -13.66
C PRO A 147 -22.60 -11.49 -12.17
N SER A 148 -22.51 -12.71 -11.63
CA SER A 148 -22.75 -13.03 -10.22
C SER A 148 -21.61 -12.57 -9.29
N ALA A 149 -20.40 -12.35 -9.81
CA ALA A 149 -19.31 -11.87 -8.98
C ALA A 149 -19.61 -10.48 -8.43
N GLY A 150 -19.48 -10.30 -7.11
CA GLY A 150 -19.78 -9.04 -6.42
C GLY A 150 -18.59 -8.09 -6.33
N ALA A 151 -17.37 -8.58 -6.58
CA ALA A 151 -16.16 -7.75 -6.53
C ALA A 151 -15.14 -8.13 -7.59
N CYS A 152 -14.31 -7.14 -7.96
CA CYS A 152 -13.14 -7.29 -8.80
C CYS A 152 -11.88 -6.94 -7.99
N VAL A 153 -10.87 -7.81 -8.03
CA VAL A 153 -9.59 -7.65 -7.33
C VAL A 153 -8.46 -7.63 -8.35
N ILE A 154 -7.73 -6.52 -8.41
CA ILE A 154 -6.61 -6.33 -9.35
C ILE A 154 -5.36 -5.87 -8.62
N THR A 155 -4.20 -5.95 -9.28
CA THR A 155 -2.92 -5.43 -8.78
C THR A 155 -2.39 -4.38 -9.74
N SER A 156 -2.14 -3.17 -9.24
CA SER A 156 -1.54 -2.06 -9.98
C SER A 156 -0.81 -1.10 -9.02
N PRO A 157 0.47 -0.75 -9.29
CA PRO A 157 1.29 -1.27 -10.36
C PRO A 157 1.64 -2.76 -10.17
N ASN A 158 2.00 -3.43 -11.25
CA ASN A 158 2.56 -4.76 -11.14
C ASN A 158 4.04 -4.70 -10.65
N TYR A 159 4.67 -5.86 -10.45
CA TYR A 159 6.06 -5.93 -9.95
C TYR A 159 7.07 -5.23 -10.86
N PHE A 160 6.77 -5.09 -12.14
CA PHE A 160 7.64 -4.48 -13.15
C PHE A 160 7.38 -2.98 -13.35
N GLY A 161 6.51 -2.36 -12.54
CA GLY A 161 6.22 -0.94 -12.61
C GLY A 161 5.25 -0.53 -13.72
N MET A 162 4.47 -1.48 -14.24
CA MET A 162 3.40 -1.19 -15.20
C MET A 162 2.09 -0.95 -14.48
N THR A 163 1.41 0.16 -14.81
CA THR A 163 0.17 0.62 -14.19
C THR A 163 -1.05 0.33 -15.06
N ALA A 164 -2.19 0.07 -14.43
CA ALA A 164 -3.50 0.03 -15.08
C ALA A 164 -4.17 1.41 -15.01
N ASP A 165 -5.10 1.70 -15.91
CA ASP A 165 -5.86 2.95 -15.88
C ASP A 165 -6.85 2.97 -14.71
N ALA A 166 -6.46 3.69 -13.64
CA ALA A 166 -7.21 3.76 -12.41
C ALA A 166 -8.60 4.38 -12.61
N LYS A 167 -8.70 5.40 -13.46
CA LYS A 167 -9.94 6.16 -13.65
C LYS A 167 -10.97 5.35 -14.43
N SER A 168 -10.59 4.78 -15.57
CA SER A 168 -11.52 4.06 -16.43
C SER A 168 -11.99 2.75 -15.79
N ILE A 169 -11.08 1.97 -15.19
CA ILE A 169 -11.43 0.72 -14.51
C ILE A 169 -12.36 0.98 -13.31
N SER A 170 -12.05 1.98 -12.49
CA SER A 170 -12.89 2.30 -11.33
C SER A 170 -14.30 2.76 -11.75
N ALA A 171 -14.39 3.59 -12.79
CA ALA A 171 -15.68 4.03 -13.34
C ALA A 171 -16.50 2.86 -13.90
N LEU A 172 -15.86 1.93 -14.62
CA LEU A 172 -16.49 0.74 -15.15
C LEU A 172 -17.06 -0.16 -14.05
N VAL A 173 -16.24 -0.53 -13.05
CA VAL A 173 -16.65 -1.43 -11.97
C VAL A 173 -17.77 -0.81 -11.14
N LYS A 174 -17.67 0.48 -10.83
CA LYS A 174 -18.72 1.25 -10.14
C LYS A 174 -20.03 1.29 -10.95
N LYS A 175 -19.98 1.51 -12.28
CA LYS A 175 -21.16 1.50 -13.16
C LYS A 175 -21.86 0.14 -13.15
N ARG A 176 -21.12 -0.95 -12.97
CA ARG A 176 -21.67 -2.31 -12.87
C ARG A 176 -22.14 -2.65 -11.44
N GLY A 177 -22.08 -1.72 -10.49
CA GLY A 177 -22.52 -1.91 -9.10
C GLY A 177 -21.67 -2.92 -8.32
N LYS A 178 -20.41 -3.11 -8.70
CA LYS A 178 -19.47 -4.07 -8.08
C LYS A 178 -18.44 -3.34 -7.23
N ILE A 179 -17.82 -4.05 -6.28
CA ILE A 179 -16.73 -3.52 -5.44
C ILE A 179 -15.40 -3.69 -6.19
N LEU A 180 -14.61 -2.62 -6.27
CA LEU A 180 -13.23 -2.67 -6.75
C LEU A 180 -12.26 -2.64 -5.58
N PHE A 181 -11.50 -3.73 -5.42
CA PHE A 181 -10.34 -3.80 -4.52
C PHE A 181 -9.04 -3.85 -5.31
N VAL A 182 -8.10 -2.97 -4.97
CA VAL A 182 -6.80 -2.87 -5.66
C VAL A 182 -5.65 -3.10 -4.70
N ASP A 183 -4.79 -4.05 -5.04
CA ASP A 183 -3.47 -4.21 -4.42
C ASP A 183 -2.49 -3.26 -5.11
N GLU A 184 -2.29 -2.10 -4.50
CA GLU A 184 -1.36 -1.05 -4.91
C GLU A 184 -0.08 -1.06 -4.04
N ALA A 185 0.33 -2.22 -3.55
CA ALA A 185 1.46 -2.34 -2.61
C ALA A 185 2.77 -1.75 -3.12
N HIS A 186 2.93 -1.53 -4.41
CA HIS A 186 4.12 -0.94 -5.03
C HIS A 186 3.94 0.51 -5.48
N GLY A 187 2.78 1.15 -5.22
CA GLY A 187 2.43 2.49 -5.69
C GLY A 187 2.45 3.59 -4.63
N ALA A 188 3.03 3.36 -3.44
CA ALA A 188 2.98 4.33 -2.34
C ALA A 188 3.62 5.69 -2.67
N HIS A 189 4.49 5.77 -3.63
CA HIS A 189 5.19 7.01 -4.04
C HIS A 189 4.44 7.85 -5.07
N PHE A 190 3.40 7.32 -5.69
CA PHE A 190 2.70 7.99 -6.80
C PHE A 190 2.15 9.39 -6.48
N PRO A 191 1.62 9.68 -5.29
CA PRO A 191 1.08 11.01 -4.99
C PRO A 191 2.13 12.12 -4.92
N PHE A 192 3.41 11.78 -4.85
CA PHE A 192 4.48 12.73 -4.51
C PHE A 192 5.23 13.31 -5.71
N SER A 193 4.85 12.98 -6.95
CA SER A 193 5.32 13.66 -8.15
C SER A 193 4.31 13.55 -9.29
N LYS A 194 4.25 14.60 -10.10
CA LYS A 194 3.42 14.69 -11.30
C LYS A 194 3.90 13.78 -12.44
N ARG A 195 5.10 13.21 -12.31
CA ARG A 195 5.66 12.27 -13.28
C ARG A 195 5.02 10.88 -13.21
N PHE A 196 4.34 10.57 -12.12
CA PHE A 196 3.62 9.32 -11.98
C PHE A 196 2.18 9.45 -12.43
N GLU A 197 1.64 8.38 -12.97
CA GLU A 197 0.20 8.26 -13.17
C GLU A 197 -0.50 8.22 -11.80
N LYS A 198 -1.76 8.64 -11.79
CA LYS A 198 -2.56 8.57 -10.56
C LYS A 198 -2.83 7.12 -10.20
N GLY A 199 -2.54 6.76 -8.95
CA GLY A 199 -2.87 5.46 -8.39
C GLY A 199 -4.36 5.27 -8.14
N PHE A 200 -4.72 4.11 -7.64
CA PHE A 200 -6.12 3.73 -7.39
C PHE A 200 -6.69 4.24 -6.07
N SER A 201 -5.86 4.70 -5.15
CA SER A 201 -6.27 5.09 -3.79
C SER A 201 -7.39 6.14 -3.75
N GLY A 202 -7.46 7.05 -4.73
CA GLY A 202 -8.53 8.05 -4.87
C GLY A 202 -9.72 7.62 -5.73
N PHE A 203 -9.73 6.42 -6.31
CA PHE A 203 -10.74 6.00 -7.30
C PHE A 203 -11.47 4.70 -6.95
N SER A 204 -10.76 3.69 -6.44
CA SER A 204 -11.34 2.38 -6.10
C SER A 204 -12.15 2.42 -4.81
N ASP A 205 -12.99 1.42 -4.57
CA ASP A 205 -13.70 1.28 -3.29
C ASP A 205 -12.71 1.02 -2.15
N ILE A 206 -11.75 0.11 -2.36
CA ILE A 206 -10.70 -0.22 -1.40
C ILE A 206 -9.37 -0.31 -2.15
N THR A 207 -8.31 0.28 -1.59
CA THR A 207 -6.93 0.09 -2.04
C THR A 207 -6.05 -0.27 -0.86
N VAL A 208 -5.12 -1.23 -1.02
CA VAL A 208 -4.06 -1.49 -0.05
C VAL A 208 -2.72 -1.04 -0.61
N THR A 209 -1.93 -0.33 0.21
CA THR A 209 -0.61 0.19 -0.18
C THR A 209 0.43 -0.17 0.86
N SER A 210 1.65 -0.54 0.42
CA SER A 210 2.80 -0.80 1.31
C SER A 210 3.78 0.37 1.28
N PHE A 211 3.78 1.19 2.31
CA PHE A 211 4.68 2.35 2.37
C PHE A 211 6.14 1.94 2.42
N HIS A 212 6.49 0.91 3.21
CA HIS A 212 7.86 0.44 3.38
C HIS A 212 8.53 -0.10 2.10
N LYS A 213 7.79 -0.31 1.01
CA LYS A 213 8.37 -0.79 -0.25
C LYS A 213 8.98 0.33 -1.10
N THR A 214 8.43 1.54 -1.02
CA THR A 214 8.80 2.64 -1.91
C THR A 214 9.00 3.98 -1.19
N LEU A 215 8.72 4.05 0.11
CA LEU A 215 8.98 5.19 0.98
C LEU A 215 9.94 4.80 2.11
N PRO A 216 10.66 5.75 2.72
CA PRO A 216 11.56 5.50 3.84
C PRO A 216 10.78 5.26 5.14
N VAL A 217 10.13 4.11 5.22
CA VAL A 217 9.26 3.67 6.32
C VAL A 217 9.77 2.35 6.85
N TYR A 218 9.68 2.12 8.16
CA TYR A 218 10.02 0.83 8.77
C TYR A 218 9.17 -0.31 8.20
N SER A 219 9.75 -1.51 8.16
CA SER A 219 9.08 -2.71 7.64
C SER A 219 7.72 -2.93 8.30
N GLY A 220 6.75 -3.34 7.50
CA GLY A 220 5.38 -3.54 7.95
C GLY A 220 4.48 -2.31 7.77
N GLY A 221 5.02 -1.11 7.54
CA GLY A 221 4.21 0.09 7.31
C GLY A 221 3.40 0.00 6.02
N ALA A 222 2.09 0.07 6.16
CA ALA A 222 1.11 -0.04 5.08
C ALA A 222 -0.17 0.72 5.43
N ALA A 223 -1.08 0.87 4.48
CA ALA A 223 -2.41 1.42 4.72
C ALA A 223 -3.47 0.78 3.82
N LEU A 224 -4.71 0.80 4.32
CA LEU A 224 -5.90 0.66 3.50
C LEU A 224 -6.48 2.05 3.24
N PHE A 225 -6.88 2.30 2.00
CA PHE A 225 -7.69 3.45 1.62
C PHE A 225 -9.09 3.00 1.28
N CYS A 226 -10.10 3.77 1.68
CA CYS A 226 -11.50 3.45 1.41
C CYS A 226 -12.25 4.69 0.92
N ASN A 227 -12.94 4.54 -0.24
CA ASN A 227 -13.80 5.59 -0.81
C ASN A 227 -15.28 5.18 -0.81
N ASN A 228 -15.61 3.99 -0.29
CA ASN A 228 -16.97 3.47 -0.18
C ASN A 228 -17.48 3.60 1.25
N ASP A 229 -18.37 4.55 1.48
CA ASP A 229 -18.88 4.88 2.81
C ASP A 229 -19.58 3.68 3.48
N THR A 230 -20.14 2.74 2.70
CA THR A 230 -20.80 1.52 3.24
C THR A 230 -19.82 0.48 3.79
N LEU A 231 -18.52 0.63 3.51
CA LEU A 231 -17.47 -0.28 3.96
C LEU A 231 -16.59 0.31 5.08
N THR A 232 -16.65 1.63 5.29
CA THR A 232 -15.73 2.35 6.19
C THR A 232 -15.74 1.80 7.62
N ASP A 233 -16.91 1.73 8.25
CA ASP A 233 -17.07 1.25 9.64
C ASP A 233 -16.70 -0.23 9.77
N GLU A 234 -17.01 -1.02 8.75
CA GLU A 234 -16.68 -2.44 8.73
C GLU A 234 -15.18 -2.66 8.62
N LEU A 235 -14.48 -1.88 7.78
CA LEU A 235 -13.02 -1.94 7.65
C LEU A 235 -12.32 -1.52 8.95
N LEU A 236 -12.84 -0.50 9.64
CA LEU A 236 -12.33 -0.10 10.95
C LEU A 236 -12.46 -1.22 11.98
N ARG A 237 -13.65 -1.83 12.07
CA ARG A 237 -13.90 -2.97 12.96
C ARG A 237 -13.00 -4.17 12.62
N LEU A 238 -12.91 -4.54 11.34
CA LEU A 238 -12.09 -5.66 10.91
C LEU A 238 -10.59 -5.37 11.11
N ARG A 239 -10.15 -4.10 11.05
CA ARG A 239 -8.79 -3.74 11.46
C ARG A 239 -8.58 -4.05 12.95
N ALA A 240 -9.50 -3.66 13.81
CA ALA A 240 -9.38 -3.97 15.24
C ALA A 240 -9.37 -5.47 15.52
N ASP A 241 -10.15 -6.27 14.76
CA ASP A 241 -10.25 -7.71 14.93
C ASP A 241 -9.04 -8.50 14.39
N LEU A 242 -8.46 -8.06 13.26
CA LEU A 242 -7.46 -8.83 12.49
C LEU A 242 -6.04 -8.28 12.57
N HIS A 243 -5.87 -7.05 13.01
CA HIS A 243 -4.56 -6.46 13.22
C HIS A 243 -4.06 -6.75 14.64
N THR A 244 -2.73 -6.67 14.86
CA THR A 244 -2.14 -6.84 16.19
C THR A 244 -2.67 -5.80 17.17
N THR A 245 -2.89 -6.20 18.42
CA THR A 245 -3.21 -5.30 19.54
C THR A 245 -1.99 -4.55 20.09
N SER A 246 -0.79 -4.87 19.59
CA SER A 246 0.48 -4.22 19.95
C SER A 246 1.14 -3.65 18.69
N PRO A 247 0.58 -2.57 18.10
CA PRO A 247 1.13 -1.98 16.89
C PRO A 247 2.49 -1.35 17.17
N CYS A 248 3.40 -1.44 16.21
CA CYS A 248 4.72 -0.82 16.30
C CYS A 248 4.61 0.69 16.08
N TYR A 249 4.75 1.48 17.13
CA TYR A 249 4.69 2.95 17.07
C TYR A 249 5.86 3.58 16.32
N LEU A 250 7.03 2.94 16.29
CA LEU A 250 8.12 3.36 15.40
C LEU A 250 7.70 3.30 13.92
N THR A 251 6.99 2.23 13.55
CA THR A 251 6.47 2.11 12.17
C THR A 251 5.42 3.18 11.90
N LEU A 252 4.47 3.42 12.81
CA LEU A 252 3.46 4.47 12.68
C LEU A 252 4.08 5.86 12.53
N ALA A 253 5.01 6.21 13.43
CA ALA A 253 5.71 7.51 13.38
C ALA A 253 6.54 7.67 12.09
N SER A 254 7.15 6.59 11.59
CA SER A 254 7.90 6.64 10.34
C SER A 254 6.99 6.85 9.11
N MET A 255 5.77 6.32 9.12
CA MET A 255 4.78 6.58 8.07
C MET A 255 4.35 8.04 8.09
N ASP A 256 3.95 8.54 9.26
CA ASP A 256 3.53 9.93 9.46
C ASP A 256 4.62 10.93 9.01
N TYR A 257 5.84 10.72 9.45
CA TYR A 257 6.99 11.54 9.05
C TYR A 257 7.25 11.46 7.54
N SER A 258 7.30 10.26 6.99
CA SER A 258 7.68 10.04 5.58
C SER A 258 6.66 10.63 4.61
N ILE A 259 5.38 10.53 4.91
CA ILE A 259 4.30 11.10 4.09
C ILE A 259 4.41 12.62 4.05
N ASP A 260 4.58 13.27 5.22
CA ASP A 260 4.72 14.73 5.29
C ASP A 260 6.00 15.23 4.61
N GLU A 261 7.12 14.54 4.82
CA GLU A 261 8.39 14.85 4.18
C GLU A 261 8.30 14.75 2.66
N ARG A 262 7.71 13.69 2.13
CA ARG A 262 7.51 13.51 0.69
C ARG A 262 6.51 14.50 0.10
N ARG A 263 5.49 14.89 0.83
CA ARG A 263 4.56 15.95 0.42
C ARG A 263 5.27 17.29 0.21
N ILE A 264 6.31 17.58 1.00
CA ILE A 264 7.08 18.82 0.93
C ILE A 264 8.16 18.74 -0.15
N SER A 265 8.93 17.66 -0.18
CA SER A 265 10.15 17.54 -0.99
C SER A 265 10.09 16.50 -2.11
N GLY A 266 8.97 15.79 -2.25
CA GLY A 266 8.86 14.64 -3.15
C GLY A 266 9.02 15.03 -4.62
N GLU A 267 8.37 16.10 -5.08
CA GLU A 267 8.47 16.53 -6.48
C GLU A 267 9.92 16.76 -6.90
N GLU A 268 10.69 17.52 -6.12
CA GLU A 268 12.09 17.79 -6.40
C GLU A 268 12.94 16.50 -6.36
N LYS A 269 12.74 15.64 -5.36
CA LYS A 269 13.50 14.40 -5.22
C LYS A 269 13.23 13.43 -6.36
N TYR A 270 12.00 13.31 -6.82
CA TYR A 270 11.64 12.42 -7.92
C TYR A 270 12.08 13.01 -9.27
N GLU A 271 12.11 14.33 -9.44
CA GLU A 271 12.68 14.98 -10.61
C GLU A 271 14.18 14.66 -10.72
N ASN A 272 14.95 14.88 -9.66
CA ASN A 272 16.38 14.55 -9.59
C ASN A 272 16.65 13.05 -9.83
N LEU A 273 15.74 12.17 -9.34
CA LEU A 273 15.85 10.73 -9.59
C LEU A 273 15.58 10.40 -11.06
N PHE A 274 14.58 11.02 -11.66
CA PHE A 274 14.22 10.82 -13.06
C PHE A 274 15.40 11.16 -14.00
N GLU A 275 16.06 12.29 -13.78
CA GLU A 275 17.27 12.67 -14.54
C GLU A 275 18.37 11.61 -14.43
N LYS A 276 18.66 11.13 -13.21
CA LYS A 276 19.66 10.09 -12.98
C LYS A 276 19.30 8.76 -13.65
N VAL A 277 18.02 8.39 -13.63
CA VAL A 277 17.53 7.18 -14.29
C VAL A 277 17.69 7.28 -15.79
N ASN A 278 17.40 8.45 -16.41
CA ASN A 278 17.60 8.68 -17.84
C ASN A 278 19.08 8.57 -18.23
N LEU A 279 19.98 9.20 -17.49
CA LEU A 279 21.43 9.05 -17.73
C LEU A 279 21.91 7.59 -17.64
N LEU A 280 21.29 6.80 -16.76
CA LEU A 280 21.58 5.36 -16.65
C LEU A 280 21.01 4.58 -17.86
N LYS A 281 19.78 4.91 -18.30
CA LYS A 281 19.17 4.30 -19.49
C LYS A 281 20.02 4.52 -20.75
N GLU A 282 20.58 5.70 -20.93
CA GLU A 282 21.49 6.02 -22.05
C GLU A 282 22.73 5.10 -22.07
N LYS A 283 23.22 4.67 -20.90
CA LYS A 283 24.36 3.74 -20.78
C LYS A 283 23.99 2.27 -21.03
N LEU A 284 22.69 1.96 -21.13
CA LEU A 284 22.17 0.61 -21.30
C LEU A 284 21.28 0.47 -22.56
N PRO A 285 21.77 0.84 -23.75
CA PRO A 285 20.98 0.88 -24.96
C PRO A 285 20.39 -0.51 -25.29
N GLY A 286 19.08 -0.57 -25.57
CA GLY A 286 18.36 -1.78 -25.95
C GLY A 286 18.20 -2.83 -24.82
N LYS A 287 18.67 -2.54 -23.60
CA LYS A 287 18.54 -3.44 -22.45
C LYS A 287 17.39 -3.09 -21.51
N ILE A 288 16.88 -1.87 -21.58
CA ILE A 288 15.80 -1.41 -20.71
C ILE A 288 14.45 -1.84 -21.28
N ILE A 289 13.59 -2.34 -20.41
CA ILE A 289 12.17 -2.58 -20.69
C ILE A 289 11.40 -1.41 -20.09
N GLU A 290 10.71 -0.65 -20.94
CA GLU A 290 9.96 0.53 -20.53
C GLU A 290 8.73 0.16 -19.69
N ASN A 291 8.43 1.00 -18.71
CA ASN A 291 7.28 0.91 -17.83
C ASN A 291 6.79 2.30 -17.44
N ASN A 292 5.68 2.38 -16.69
CA ASN A 292 5.09 3.65 -16.24
C ASN A 292 5.73 4.19 -14.94
N ASP A 293 6.44 3.34 -14.20
CA ASP A 293 7.12 3.70 -12.96
C ASP A 293 8.64 3.75 -13.17
N PHE A 294 9.17 4.92 -13.47
CA PHE A 294 10.60 5.12 -13.75
C PHE A 294 11.50 4.77 -12.54
N THR A 295 10.96 4.67 -11.33
CA THR A 295 11.73 4.20 -10.15
C THR A 295 12.03 2.70 -10.22
N ARG A 296 11.38 1.98 -11.15
CA ARG A 296 11.57 0.57 -11.44
C ARG A 296 12.38 0.38 -12.72
N LEU A 297 13.66 0.16 -12.57
CA LEU A 297 14.53 -0.12 -13.72
C LEU A 297 14.47 -1.62 -14.04
N VAL A 298 13.79 -1.98 -15.13
CA VAL A 298 13.70 -3.36 -15.61
C VAL A 298 14.73 -3.59 -16.69
N VAL A 299 15.74 -4.41 -16.40
CA VAL A 299 16.90 -4.63 -17.30
C VAL A 299 16.85 -6.04 -17.87
N ARG A 300 17.00 -6.16 -19.20
CA ARG A 300 17.16 -7.45 -19.87
C ARG A 300 18.59 -7.94 -19.69
N CYS A 301 18.80 -9.02 -18.97
CA CYS A 301 20.12 -9.55 -18.63
C CYS A 301 20.55 -10.76 -19.49
N GLY A 302 19.67 -11.35 -20.31
CA GLY A 302 19.94 -12.61 -21.01
C GLY A 302 20.21 -13.79 -20.06
N ASP A 303 20.69 -14.89 -20.57
CA ASP A 303 20.88 -16.14 -19.80
C ASP A 303 21.91 -16.06 -18.66
N ARG A 304 22.84 -15.12 -18.73
CA ARG A 304 23.88 -14.89 -17.70
C ARG A 304 23.43 -13.97 -16.56
N GLY A 305 22.33 -13.25 -16.73
CA GLY A 305 21.87 -12.26 -15.75
C GLY A 305 21.34 -12.86 -14.46
N PHE A 306 20.73 -14.04 -14.55
CA PHE A 306 20.16 -14.72 -13.39
C PHE A 306 21.25 -15.14 -12.39
N SER A 307 22.41 -15.57 -12.86
CA SER A 307 23.57 -15.96 -12.04
C SER A 307 24.27 -14.77 -11.37
N ALA A 308 24.16 -13.57 -11.92
CA ALA A 308 24.77 -12.36 -11.36
C ALA A 308 23.90 -11.67 -10.29
N LEU A 309 22.57 -11.91 -10.31
CA LEU A 309 21.62 -11.37 -9.33
C LEU A 309 21.59 -12.19 -8.01
N ILE A 310 22.17 -13.39 -8.00
CA ILE A 310 22.21 -14.30 -6.83
C ILE A 310 23.53 -14.15 -6.05
N ARG A 311 24.49 -13.37 -6.54
CA ARG A 311 25.76 -13.06 -5.87
C ARG A 311 25.74 -11.66 -5.29
#